data_e64d584c1923f2919ffa4ac8add97a0b
#
_entry.id   e64d584c1923f2919ffa4ac8add97a0b
#
_cell.length_a   1.000
_cell.length_b   1.000
_cell.length_c   1.000
_cell.angle_alpha   90.00
_cell.angle_beta   90.00
_cell.angle_gamma   90.00
#
_symmetry.space_group_name_H-M   'P 1'
#
loop_
_entity.id
_entity.type
_entity.pdbx_description
1 polymer ?
#
loop_
_entity_poly.entity_id
_entity_poly.type
_entity_poly.pdbx_seq_one_letter_code
_entity_poly.pdbx_strand_id
1 'polypeptide(L)'
;MWDVVAFDEVAGIKFKDKDGIQIMKGYMASGAFSRGKAEIQAKASMVFVGNINQSVETLQKTSSLFDPFPPEMGTDTAFLDRFHAYIPGWEIPKYRPDSFTNDYGFITDYLSEFMRELRKDNYSNIAEKYFKLGNNLNQRDAIAVRKLISGFIKLIYPDFSIRINPVSYTHLTLPTILLV
;
A
#
# COMPACT_ATOMS: atom_id res chain seq x y z
N MET A 1 -10.41 11.46 -13.46
CA MET A 1 -9.08 11.23 -12.87
C MET A 1 -9.12 9.84 -12.23
N TRP A 2 -8.08 9.04 -12.37
CA TRP A 2 -8.07 7.67 -11.84
C TRP A 2 -7.82 7.68 -10.33
N ASP A 3 -8.44 6.76 -9.61
CA ASP A 3 -8.23 6.59 -8.16
C ASP A 3 -7.09 5.63 -7.85
N VAL A 4 -6.84 4.67 -8.75
CA VAL A 4 -5.76 3.69 -8.64
C VAL A 4 -5.10 3.52 -10.00
N VAL A 5 -3.78 3.42 -10.01
CA VAL A 5 -2.96 3.02 -11.16
C VAL A 5 -2.21 1.76 -10.78
N ALA A 6 -2.52 0.67 -11.44
CA ALA A 6 -1.85 -0.62 -11.23
C ALA A 6 -0.80 -0.84 -12.33
N PHE A 7 0.42 -1.13 -11.89
CA PHE A 7 1.51 -1.59 -12.74
C PHE A 7 1.58 -3.10 -12.61
N ASP A 8 1.03 -3.77 -13.60
CA ASP A 8 1.07 -5.23 -13.67
C ASP A 8 2.41 -5.71 -14.27
N GLU A 9 2.84 -6.90 -13.89
CA GLU A 9 4.09 -7.49 -14.35
C GLU A 9 5.30 -6.56 -14.15
N VAL A 10 5.55 -6.15 -12.91
CA VAL A 10 6.61 -5.17 -12.57
C VAL A 10 7.98 -5.50 -13.17
N ALA A 11 8.29 -6.77 -13.37
CA ALA A 11 9.52 -7.22 -14.03
C ALA A 11 9.66 -6.71 -15.46
N GLY A 12 8.56 -6.39 -16.13
CA GLY A 12 8.51 -5.84 -17.48
C GLY A 12 8.63 -4.33 -17.56
N ILE A 13 8.62 -3.61 -16.44
CA ILE A 13 8.70 -2.15 -16.44
C ILE A 13 10.06 -1.72 -17.00
N LYS A 14 10.02 -0.89 -18.04
CA LYS A 14 11.22 -0.30 -18.65
C LYS A 14 11.02 1.19 -18.78
N PHE A 15 11.95 1.95 -18.26
CA PHE A 15 12.03 3.39 -18.48
C PHE A 15 13.03 3.67 -19.60
N LYS A 16 12.68 4.60 -20.49
CA LYS A 16 13.60 5.04 -21.55
C LYS A 16 14.79 5.78 -21.01
N ASP A 17 14.61 6.42 -19.86
CA ASP A 17 15.63 7.20 -19.15
C ASP A 17 15.43 7.06 -17.63
N LYS A 18 16.42 7.55 -16.89
CA LYS A 18 16.40 7.52 -15.41
C LYS A 18 15.38 8.48 -14.80
N ASP A 19 14.83 9.41 -15.58
CA ASP A 19 13.93 10.44 -15.09
C ASP A 19 12.57 9.83 -14.68
N GLY A 20 12.16 8.75 -15.32
CA GLY A 20 10.92 8.06 -14.99
C GLY A 20 10.82 7.64 -13.53
N ILE A 21 11.90 7.04 -12.99
CA ILE A 21 11.95 6.63 -11.58
C ILE A 21 11.92 7.84 -10.65
N GLN A 22 12.62 8.92 -11.01
CA GLN A 22 12.63 10.15 -10.22
C GLN A 22 11.24 10.81 -10.17
N ILE A 23 10.54 10.83 -11.29
CA ILE A 23 9.16 11.33 -11.38
C ILE A 23 8.24 10.49 -10.49
N MET A 24 8.36 9.15 -10.53
CA MET A 24 7.58 8.26 -9.66
C MET A 24 7.89 8.52 -8.20
N LYS A 25 9.16 8.64 -7.81
CA LYS A 25 9.54 8.96 -6.43
C LYS A 25 8.98 10.29 -5.97
N GLY A 26 9.00 11.31 -6.82
CA GLY A 26 8.40 12.61 -6.57
C GLY A 26 6.89 12.49 -6.31
N TYR A 27 6.20 11.80 -7.21
CA TYR A 27 4.76 11.56 -7.09
C TYR A 27 4.38 10.77 -5.83
N MET A 28 5.10 9.69 -5.52
CA MET A 28 4.86 8.89 -4.30
C MET A 28 5.07 9.72 -3.01
N ALA A 29 5.94 10.71 -3.04
CA ALA A 29 6.23 11.56 -1.89
C ALA A 29 5.21 12.70 -1.72
N SER A 30 4.85 13.38 -2.80
CA SER A 30 4.08 14.64 -2.75
C SER A 30 2.69 14.58 -3.40
N GLY A 31 2.40 13.54 -4.18
CA GLY A 31 1.20 13.47 -5.01
C GLY A 31 1.27 14.40 -6.24
N ALA A 32 2.44 14.94 -6.55
CA ALA A 32 2.66 15.84 -7.66
C ALA A 32 3.77 15.35 -8.59
N PHE A 33 3.67 15.69 -9.84
CA PHE A 33 4.73 15.45 -10.83
C PHE A 33 4.78 16.59 -11.84
N SER A 34 5.97 16.85 -12.35
CA SER A 34 6.18 17.88 -13.36
C SER A 34 6.03 17.31 -14.76
N ARG A 35 5.27 18.00 -15.61
CA ARG A 35 5.18 17.75 -17.04
C ARG A 35 5.54 19.01 -17.80
N GLY A 36 6.74 19.08 -18.30
CA GLY A 36 7.29 20.30 -18.89
C GLY A 36 7.43 21.41 -17.82
N LYS A 37 6.75 22.54 -18.03
CA LYS A 37 6.77 23.68 -17.09
C LYS A 37 5.63 23.65 -16.07
N ALA A 38 4.69 22.71 -16.18
CA ALA A 38 3.54 22.62 -15.30
C ALA A 38 3.73 21.53 -14.25
N GLU A 39 3.41 21.85 -13.00
CA GLU A 39 3.26 20.89 -11.92
C GLU A 39 1.81 20.39 -11.90
N ILE A 40 1.62 19.09 -11.95
CA ILE A 40 0.32 18.44 -11.96
C ILE A 40 0.16 17.68 -10.67
N GLN A 41 -0.90 18.00 -9.93
CA GLN A 41 -1.28 17.24 -8.74
C GLN A 41 -2.28 16.14 -9.10
N ALA A 42 -2.08 14.97 -8.54
CA ALA A 42 -2.98 13.85 -8.70
C ALA A 42 -3.10 13.08 -7.37
N LYS A 43 -4.18 12.29 -7.27
CA LYS A 43 -4.53 11.57 -6.02
C LYS A 43 -4.59 10.06 -6.22
N ALA A 44 -4.18 9.55 -7.37
CA ALA A 44 -4.19 8.12 -7.64
C ALA A 44 -3.21 7.39 -6.74
N SER A 45 -3.63 6.27 -6.16
CA SER A 45 -2.73 5.34 -5.49
C SER A 45 -1.99 4.52 -6.54
N MET A 46 -0.71 4.24 -6.31
CA MET A 46 0.08 3.33 -7.15
C MET A 46 0.08 1.94 -6.54
N VAL A 47 -0.21 0.94 -7.36
CA VAL A 47 -0.14 -0.48 -6.99
C VAL A 47 0.81 -1.17 -7.96
N PHE A 48 1.71 -1.97 -7.43
CA PHE A 48 2.66 -2.74 -8.21
C PHE A 48 2.38 -4.21 -7.99
N VAL A 49 2.21 -4.96 -9.08
CA VAL A 49 1.92 -6.39 -9.05
C VAL A 49 3.05 -7.13 -9.73
N GLY A 50 3.57 -8.15 -9.08
CA GLY A 50 4.68 -8.95 -9.60
C GLY A 50 4.65 -10.37 -9.06
N ASN A 51 5.30 -11.27 -9.77
CA ASN A 51 5.46 -12.66 -9.39
C ASN A 51 6.85 -12.90 -8.83
N ILE A 52 6.93 -13.55 -7.69
CA ILE A 52 8.20 -14.07 -7.19
C ILE A 52 8.52 -15.40 -7.90
N ASN A 53 9.76 -15.57 -8.35
CA ASN A 53 10.20 -16.74 -9.10
C ASN A 53 10.89 -17.81 -8.22
N GLN A 54 11.05 -17.53 -6.95
CA GLN A 54 11.69 -18.40 -5.97
C GLN A 54 10.81 -18.53 -4.73
N SER A 55 11.12 -19.48 -3.85
CA SER A 55 10.42 -19.59 -2.57
C SER A 55 10.71 -18.35 -1.70
N VAL A 56 9.74 -18.00 -0.86
CA VAL A 56 9.88 -16.85 0.07
C VAL A 56 11.10 -17.01 0.97
N GLU A 57 11.33 -18.23 1.47
CA GLU A 57 12.47 -18.53 2.34
C GLU A 57 13.81 -18.37 1.62
N THR A 58 13.84 -18.68 0.33
CA THR A 58 15.03 -18.46 -0.49
C THR A 58 15.28 -16.97 -0.71
N LEU A 59 14.26 -16.23 -1.09
CA LEU A 59 14.38 -14.78 -1.30
C LEU A 59 14.80 -14.04 -0.04
N GLN A 60 14.26 -14.39 1.11
CA GLN A 60 14.65 -13.80 2.39
C GLN A 60 16.11 -14.04 2.77
N LYS A 61 16.70 -15.15 2.31
CA LYS A 61 18.09 -15.50 2.60
C LYS A 61 19.09 -14.98 1.58
N THR A 62 18.69 -14.86 0.32
CA THR A 62 19.61 -14.62 -0.80
C THR A 62 19.42 -13.30 -1.49
N SER A 63 18.24 -12.68 -1.37
CA SER A 63 17.87 -11.48 -2.09
C SER A 63 16.86 -10.65 -1.28
N SER A 64 15.84 -10.14 -1.96
CA SER A 64 14.78 -9.32 -1.39
C SER A 64 13.43 -9.75 -1.95
N LEU A 65 12.36 -9.52 -1.20
CA LEU A 65 10.98 -9.68 -1.67
C LEU A 65 10.62 -8.70 -2.81
N PHE A 66 11.49 -7.72 -3.05
CA PHE A 66 11.40 -6.80 -4.19
C PHE A 66 12.21 -7.27 -5.43
N ASP A 67 12.75 -8.49 -5.40
CA ASP A 67 13.46 -9.11 -6.52
C ASP A 67 12.72 -9.06 -7.87
N PRO A 68 11.36 -9.14 -7.94
CA PRO A 68 10.65 -8.96 -9.20
C PRO A 68 10.79 -7.58 -9.86
N PHE A 69 11.21 -6.55 -9.15
CA PHE A 69 11.43 -5.24 -9.76
C PHE A 69 12.68 -5.21 -10.63
N PRO A 70 12.68 -4.40 -11.72
CA PRO A 70 13.91 -4.13 -12.44
C PRO A 70 15.02 -3.65 -11.50
N PRO A 71 16.29 -3.98 -11.78
CA PRO A 71 17.41 -3.64 -10.90
C PRO A 71 17.48 -2.14 -10.53
N GLU A 72 17.13 -1.27 -11.47
CA GLU A 72 17.13 0.19 -11.27
C GLU A 72 16.10 0.66 -10.23
N MET A 73 15.05 -0.13 -9.99
CA MET A 73 14.02 0.13 -8.98
C MET A 73 14.24 -0.69 -7.72
N GLY A 74 14.54 -1.98 -7.88
CA GLY A 74 14.71 -2.94 -6.78
C GLY A 74 15.93 -2.67 -5.90
N THR A 75 16.93 -1.94 -6.41
CA THR A 75 18.12 -1.52 -5.63
C THR A 75 18.05 -0.07 -5.15
N ASP A 76 17.05 0.70 -5.59
CA ASP A 76 16.86 2.09 -5.14
C ASP A 76 16.12 2.11 -3.80
N THR A 77 16.85 2.14 -2.70
CA THR A 77 16.28 2.19 -1.35
C THR A 77 15.34 3.38 -1.17
N ALA A 78 15.64 4.52 -1.80
CA ALA A 78 14.79 5.70 -1.74
C ALA A 78 13.46 5.51 -2.47
N PHE A 79 13.40 4.64 -3.48
CA PHE A 79 12.16 4.23 -4.12
C PHE A 79 11.39 3.26 -3.23
N LEU A 80 12.05 2.22 -2.73
CA LEU A 80 11.44 1.18 -1.89
C LEU A 80 10.87 1.75 -0.59
N ASP A 81 11.56 2.67 0.07
CA ASP A 81 11.09 3.36 1.29
C ASP A 81 9.77 4.14 1.12
N ARG A 82 9.29 4.31 -0.10
CA ARG A 82 8.02 4.99 -0.38
C ARG A 82 6.83 4.04 -0.48
N PHE A 83 7.06 2.75 -0.43
CA PHE A 83 5.96 1.80 -0.32
C PHE A 83 5.33 1.88 1.07
N HIS A 84 4.02 1.99 1.11
CA HIS A 84 3.30 2.08 2.37
C HIS A 84 2.82 0.72 2.87
N ALA A 85 2.70 -0.25 1.99
CA ALA A 85 2.28 -1.61 2.31
C ALA A 85 2.84 -2.61 1.30
N TYR A 86 3.13 -3.79 1.77
CA TYR A 86 3.43 -4.98 0.98
C TYR A 86 2.37 -6.04 1.28
N ILE A 87 1.73 -6.55 0.25
CA ILE A 87 0.70 -7.58 0.38
C ILE A 87 1.31 -8.90 -0.09
N PRO A 88 1.49 -9.89 0.80
CA PRO A 88 2.06 -11.18 0.45
C PRO A 88 1.04 -12.00 -0.36
N GLY A 89 1.14 -11.95 -1.68
CA GLY A 89 0.22 -12.63 -2.60
C GLY A 89 0.14 -14.15 -2.40
N TRP A 90 1.21 -14.76 -1.87
CA TRP A 90 1.24 -16.20 -1.55
C TRP A 90 0.34 -16.58 -0.36
N GLU A 91 -0.03 -15.63 0.49
CA GLU A 91 -0.96 -15.85 1.61
C GLU A 91 -2.43 -15.69 1.18
N ILE A 92 -2.66 -15.10 0.00
CA ILE A 92 -4.02 -14.96 -0.55
C ILE A 92 -4.47 -16.32 -1.09
N PRO A 93 -5.63 -16.84 -0.63
CA PRO A 93 -6.16 -18.11 -1.14
C PRO A 93 -6.32 -18.07 -2.65
N LYS A 94 -5.83 -19.11 -3.31
CA LYS A 94 -6.04 -19.26 -4.76
C LYS A 94 -7.53 -19.35 -5.05
N TYR A 95 -7.93 -18.67 -6.12
CA TYR A 95 -9.27 -18.72 -6.63
C TYR A 95 -9.72 -20.16 -6.93
N ARG A 96 -10.91 -20.52 -6.50
CA ARG A 96 -11.56 -21.81 -6.73
C ARG A 96 -12.98 -21.61 -7.24
N PRO A 97 -13.55 -22.56 -7.99
CA PRO A 97 -14.95 -22.46 -8.44
C PRO A 97 -15.97 -22.33 -7.29
N ASP A 98 -15.67 -22.91 -6.11
CA ASP A 98 -16.47 -22.81 -4.89
C ASP A 98 -16.36 -21.44 -4.17
N SER A 99 -15.48 -20.59 -4.64
CA SER A 99 -15.37 -19.20 -4.13
C SER A 99 -16.49 -18.29 -4.63
N PHE A 100 -17.25 -18.73 -5.65
CA PHE A 100 -18.46 -18.03 -6.07
C PHE A 100 -19.64 -18.41 -5.18
N THR A 101 -20.39 -17.40 -4.77
CA THR A 101 -21.69 -17.61 -4.17
C THR A 101 -22.79 -17.57 -5.24
N ASN A 102 -23.85 -18.35 -5.06
CA ASN A 102 -25.10 -18.23 -5.82
C ASN A 102 -26.09 -17.31 -5.11
N ASP A 103 -25.73 -16.78 -3.95
CA ASP A 103 -26.54 -15.86 -3.17
C ASP A 103 -26.36 -14.41 -3.66
N TYR A 104 -27.21 -13.52 -3.17
CA TYR A 104 -27.10 -12.10 -3.46
C TYR A 104 -25.77 -11.55 -2.92
N GLY A 105 -24.99 -10.94 -3.79
CA GLY A 105 -23.74 -10.28 -3.45
C GLY A 105 -23.87 -8.76 -3.33
N PHE A 106 -22.88 -8.15 -2.73
CA PHE A 106 -22.79 -6.70 -2.69
C PHE A 106 -22.44 -6.16 -4.08
N ILE A 107 -23.11 -5.11 -4.52
CA ILE A 107 -22.82 -4.49 -5.82
C ILE A 107 -21.43 -3.84 -5.75
N THR A 108 -20.50 -4.33 -6.58
CA THR A 108 -19.09 -3.87 -6.58
C THR A 108 -18.95 -2.40 -6.93
N ASP A 109 -19.81 -1.87 -7.81
CA ASP A 109 -19.81 -0.45 -8.17
C ASP A 109 -20.15 0.43 -6.97
N TYR A 110 -21.14 0.04 -6.17
CA TYR A 110 -21.48 0.75 -4.94
C TYR A 110 -20.33 0.69 -3.93
N LEU A 111 -19.69 -0.48 -3.77
CA LEU A 111 -18.53 -0.62 -2.91
C LEU A 111 -17.38 0.28 -3.35
N SER A 112 -17.15 0.37 -4.66
CA SER A 112 -16.12 1.25 -5.24
C SER A 112 -16.38 2.72 -4.90
N GLU A 113 -17.60 3.21 -5.09
CA GLU A 113 -17.97 4.59 -4.75
C GLU A 113 -17.90 4.85 -3.24
N PHE A 114 -18.33 3.89 -2.43
CA PHE A 114 -18.22 3.98 -0.98
C PHE A 114 -16.75 4.10 -0.53
N MET A 115 -15.86 3.26 -1.05
CA MET A 115 -14.43 3.34 -0.78
C MET A 115 -13.82 4.68 -1.24
N ARG A 116 -14.33 5.22 -2.35
CA ARG A 116 -13.92 6.53 -2.86
C ARG A 116 -14.33 7.67 -1.91
N GLU A 117 -15.53 7.61 -1.34
CA GLU A 117 -15.96 8.56 -0.31
C GLU A 117 -15.07 8.49 0.93
N LEU A 118 -14.80 7.27 1.43
CA LEU A 118 -13.92 7.06 2.58
C LEU A 118 -12.50 7.62 2.38
N ARG A 119 -12.04 7.76 1.15
CA ARG A 119 -10.71 8.36 0.86
C ARG A 119 -10.64 9.85 1.20
N LYS A 120 -11.76 10.56 1.28
CA LYS A 120 -11.79 11.98 1.61
C LYS A 120 -11.43 12.26 3.06
N ASP A 121 -11.64 11.29 3.94
CA ASP A 121 -11.37 11.41 5.37
C ASP A 121 -9.95 10.94 5.71
N ASN A 122 -9.38 11.55 6.74
CA ASN A 122 -8.02 11.24 7.19
C ASN A 122 -7.99 11.04 8.71
N TYR A 123 -7.67 9.82 9.12
CA TYR A 123 -7.56 9.42 10.52
C TYR A 123 -6.11 9.16 10.95
N SER A 124 -5.13 9.65 10.21
CA SER A 124 -3.70 9.43 10.51
C SER A 124 -3.30 9.88 11.91
N ASN A 125 -3.96 10.92 12.44
CA ASN A 125 -3.67 11.46 13.78
C ASN A 125 -4.31 10.65 14.92
N ILE A 126 -5.26 9.75 14.61
CA ILE A 126 -5.88 8.91 15.64
C ILE A 126 -4.85 7.98 16.27
N ALA A 127 -3.88 7.51 15.50
CA ALA A 127 -2.80 6.67 16.01
C ALA A 127 -2.10 7.32 17.19
N GLU A 128 -1.79 8.61 17.12
CA GLU A 128 -1.06 9.35 18.16
C GLU A 128 -1.87 9.54 19.46
N LYS A 129 -3.20 9.53 19.33
CA LYS A 129 -4.10 9.66 20.48
C LYS A 129 -4.10 8.39 21.36
N TYR A 130 -3.90 7.23 20.75
CA TYR A 130 -4.04 5.94 21.43
C TYR A 130 -2.75 5.14 21.51
N PHE A 131 -1.78 5.41 20.63
CA PHE A 131 -0.54 4.65 20.51
C PHE A 131 0.65 5.60 20.43
N LYS A 132 1.74 5.18 21.01
CA LYS A 132 3.04 5.81 20.81
C LYS A 132 3.83 4.97 19.82
N LEU A 133 4.20 5.56 18.69
CA LEU A 133 5.07 4.88 17.72
C LEU A 133 6.46 4.67 18.35
N GLY A 134 7.07 3.53 18.02
CA GLY A 134 8.42 3.19 18.50
C GLY A 134 9.47 4.17 17.95
N ASN A 135 10.54 4.36 18.71
CA ASN A 135 11.62 5.28 18.35
C ASN A 135 12.51 4.77 17.20
N ASN A 136 12.34 3.50 16.81
CA ASN A 136 13.12 2.86 15.73
C ASN A 136 12.58 3.16 14.33
N LEU A 137 11.40 3.78 14.23
CA LEU A 137 10.79 4.14 12.95
C LEU A 137 11.39 5.43 12.42
N ASN A 138 11.81 5.41 11.18
CA ASN A 138 12.16 6.64 10.48
C ASN A 138 10.88 7.44 10.10
N GLN A 139 11.04 8.64 9.57
CA GLN A 139 9.89 9.49 9.23
C GLN A 139 8.98 8.87 8.16
N ARG A 140 9.54 8.14 7.18
CA ARG A 140 8.76 7.49 6.11
C ARG A 140 7.97 6.31 6.64
N ASP A 141 8.57 5.51 7.51
CA ASP A 141 7.90 4.38 8.18
C ASP A 141 6.73 4.89 9.02
N ALA A 142 6.93 5.96 9.78
CA ALA A 142 5.88 6.57 10.58
C ALA A 142 4.71 7.06 9.72
N ILE A 143 4.99 7.64 8.56
CA ILE A 143 3.95 8.04 7.58
C ILE A 143 3.20 6.82 7.05
N ALA A 144 3.91 5.75 6.68
CA ALA A 144 3.32 4.52 6.17
C ALA A 144 2.39 3.90 7.21
N VAL A 145 2.86 3.74 8.45
CA VAL A 145 2.07 3.19 9.56
C VAL A 145 0.80 4.02 9.82
N ARG A 146 0.91 5.35 9.87
CA ARG A 146 -0.25 6.23 10.06
C ARG A 146 -1.27 6.11 8.94
N LYS A 147 -0.82 6.01 7.69
CA LYS A 147 -1.70 5.82 6.53
C LYS A 147 -2.43 4.47 6.59
N LEU A 148 -1.72 3.40 6.95
CA LEU A 148 -2.31 2.07 7.12
C LEU A 148 -3.35 2.06 8.25
N ILE A 149 -3.03 2.62 9.40
CA ILE A 149 -3.98 2.75 10.52
C ILE A 149 -5.23 3.52 10.08
N SER A 150 -5.05 4.65 9.40
CA SER A 150 -6.18 5.42 8.85
C SER A 150 -7.03 4.59 7.90
N GLY A 151 -6.41 3.79 7.03
CA GLY A 151 -7.09 2.90 6.11
C GLY A 151 -7.90 1.81 6.83
N PHE A 152 -7.28 1.12 7.78
CA PHE A 152 -7.95 0.06 8.56
C PHE A 152 -9.11 0.60 9.42
N ILE A 153 -8.94 1.77 10.03
CA ILE A 153 -10.03 2.40 10.78
C ILE A 153 -11.25 2.61 9.89
N LYS A 154 -11.08 3.11 8.68
CA LYS A 154 -12.18 3.33 7.74
C LYS A 154 -12.87 2.04 7.31
N LEU A 155 -12.12 0.94 7.18
CA LEU A 155 -12.65 -0.36 6.81
C LEU A 155 -13.41 -1.02 7.97
N ILE A 156 -12.92 -0.87 9.19
CA ILE A 156 -13.48 -1.53 10.38
C ILE A 156 -14.64 -0.70 10.95
N TYR A 157 -14.56 0.63 10.88
CA TYR A 157 -15.55 1.55 11.41
C TYR A 157 -16.02 2.54 10.34
N PRO A 158 -16.73 2.05 9.30
CA PRO A 158 -17.15 2.89 8.18
C PRO A 158 -18.20 3.95 8.56
N ASP A 159 -18.87 3.77 9.66
CA ASP A 159 -19.84 4.71 10.26
C ASP A 159 -19.18 5.75 11.19
N PHE A 160 -17.86 5.73 11.29
CA PHE A 160 -17.04 6.60 12.15
C PHE A 160 -17.37 6.52 13.65
N SER A 161 -18.16 5.54 14.07
CA SER A 161 -18.43 5.25 15.48
C SER A 161 -17.21 4.52 16.11
N ILE A 162 -16.07 5.19 16.17
CA ILE A 162 -14.85 4.60 16.72
C ILE A 162 -15.01 4.43 18.23
N ARG A 163 -15.49 3.27 18.65
CA ARG A 163 -15.50 2.83 20.03
C ARG A 163 -14.21 2.07 20.33
N ILE A 164 -13.15 2.80 20.58
CA ILE A 164 -11.88 2.20 20.94
C ILE A 164 -11.98 1.71 22.39
N ASN A 165 -12.14 0.41 22.56
CA ASN A 165 -12.02 -0.21 23.88
C ASN A 165 -10.52 -0.52 24.12
N PRO A 166 -9.86 0.11 25.11
CA PRO A 166 -8.42 -0.07 25.35
C PRO A 166 -7.99 -1.53 25.55
N VAL A 167 -8.90 -2.40 25.97
CA VAL A 167 -8.60 -3.82 26.25
C VAL A 167 -8.49 -4.68 25.00
N SER A 168 -9.08 -4.27 23.87
CA SER A 168 -9.02 -5.04 22.61
C SER A 168 -7.67 -4.96 21.89
N TYR A 169 -6.78 -4.06 22.29
CA TYR A 169 -5.54 -3.78 21.56
C TYR A 169 -4.38 -4.72 21.86
N THR A 170 -4.43 -5.41 22.99
CA THR A 170 -3.39 -6.41 23.31
C THR A 170 -3.41 -7.62 22.38
N HIS A 171 -4.45 -7.78 21.56
CA HIS A 171 -4.62 -8.90 20.63
C HIS A 171 -4.63 -8.51 19.14
N LEU A 172 -4.61 -7.23 18.80
CA LEU A 172 -4.24 -6.80 17.47
C LEU A 172 -2.72 -6.85 17.36
N THR A 173 -2.19 -8.06 17.26
CA THR A 173 -0.91 -8.24 16.59
C THR A 173 -1.14 -7.73 15.18
N LEU A 174 -0.72 -6.49 14.92
CA LEU A 174 -0.51 -6.04 13.55
C LEU A 174 0.22 -7.19 12.87
N PRO A 175 -0.29 -7.72 11.73
CA PRO A 175 0.48 -8.66 10.96
C PRO A 175 1.83 -8.00 10.80
N THR A 176 2.89 -8.73 11.08
CA THR A 176 4.26 -8.22 11.05
C THR A 176 4.42 -7.59 9.69
N ILE A 177 4.27 -6.27 9.63
CA ILE A 177 4.65 -5.53 8.44
C ILE A 177 6.15 -5.75 8.41
N LEU A 178 6.61 -6.60 7.52
CA LEU A 178 8.01 -6.76 7.21
C LEU A 178 8.46 -5.38 6.69
N LEU A 179 8.91 -4.56 7.62
CA LEU A 179 9.75 -3.41 7.33
C LEU A 179 11.07 -4.02 6.89
N VAL A 180 11.30 -4.03 5.60
CA VAL A 180 12.56 -4.41 4.99
C VAL A 180 13.54 -3.26 5.16
#